data_ce12383a6539fe49dfcd74a20854a88f
#
_entry.id   ce12383a6539fe49dfcd74a20854a88f
#
_cell.length_a   1.000
_cell.length_b   1.000
_cell.length_c   1.000
_cell.angle_alpha   90.00
_cell.angle_beta   90.00
_cell.angle_gamma   90.00
#
_symmetry.space_group_name_H-M   'P 1'
#
loop_
_entity.id
_entity.type
_entity.pdbx_description
1 polymer ?
#
loop_
_entity_poly.entity_id
_entity_poly.type
_entity_poly.pdbx_seq_one_letter_code
_entity_poly.pdbx_strand_id
1 'polypeptide(L)'
;MEEIIPSKWEKEIFVESSSEYWVIVNVLPESQSVHADLNKLCNKLLSSIKDFMNLSLTAGVSRMTSGFLHIRKACQEAEMALQQGFFTGSNQVLYYEHMVQSPDRHEVKGALSPQQERDLLKLWVSKDNQKAEEFLEGIRSNLEQLRADENSIRKQYIMVMETIHSHLSRATERGAPSLTEKSPYEIVLKGEYWEDIHQDMLAHIAYYFHTDSQIKQESTYTDLATELIDKYYAEDISLQSIASQISVNPSYLSRVFKQERGENFITYLTRVRIEHAKAYLMSRGMKVYEIAEKVGYHNYTYFSKIFKKSVGVTPEEYRELQQG
;
A
#
# COMPACT_ATOMS: atom_id res chain seq x y z
N MET A 1 21.84 18.38 14.97
CA MET A 1 22.47 18.64 13.66
C MET A 1 23.38 19.86 13.66
N GLU A 2 22.91 21.00 14.13
CA GLU A 2 23.67 22.26 14.09
C GLU A 2 25.02 22.19 14.82
N GLU A 3 25.11 21.49 15.93
CA GLU A 3 26.34 21.34 16.72
C GLU A 3 27.35 20.33 16.14
N ILE A 4 26.90 19.45 15.25
CA ILE A 4 27.73 18.40 14.66
C ILE A 4 28.46 18.93 13.42
N ILE A 5 27.86 19.85 12.67
CA ILE A 5 28.46 20.44 11.47
C ILE A 5 29.54 21.45 11.89
N PRO A 6 30.78 21.32 11.39
CA PRO A 6 31.86 22.21 11.75
C PRO A 6 31.54 23.70 11.54
N SER A 7 31.91 24.54 12.47
CA SER A 7 31.64 25.99 12.36
C SER A 7 32.39 26.67 11.20
N LYS A 8 33.38 26.00 10.61
CA LYS A 8 34.08 26.46 9.39
C LYS A 8 33.26 26.34 8.11
N TRP A 9 32.11 25.63 8.15
CA TRP A 9 31.23 25.44 7.02
C TRP A 9 29.95 26.26 7.23
N GLU A 10 29.63 27.09 6.23
CA GLU A 10 28.33 27.73 6.17
C GLU A 10 27.26 26.68 5.80
N LYS A 11 26.16 26.69 6.49
CA LYS A 11 25.12 25.68 6.34
C LYS A 11 23.74 26.29 6.40
N GLU A 12 22.83 25.70 5.64
CA GLU A 12 21.39 25.94 5.70
C GLU A 12 20.68 24.61 5.89
N ILE A 13 19.75 24.55 6.81
CA ILE A 13 18.97 23.35 7.12
C ILE A 13 17.50 23.66 6.88
N PHE A 14 16.88 22.87 6.05
CA PHE A 14 15.46 22.95 5.73
C PHE A 14 14.76 21.68 6.18
N VAL A 15 13.58 21.83 6.77
CA VAL A 15 12.71 20.71 7.17
C VAL A 15 11.64 20.57 6.13
N GLU A 16 11.61 19.46 5.41
CA GLU A 16 10.58 19.18 4.41
C GLU A 16 9.39 18.44 5.03
N SER A 17 9.66 17.49 5.92
CA SER A 17 8.63 16.75 6.64
C SER A 17 9.12 16.37 8.05
N SER A 18 8.33 15.62 8.79
CA SER A 18 8.71 15.09 10.10
C SER A 18 9.92 14.13 10.06
N SER A 19 10.23 13.55 8.90
CA SER A 19 11.28 12.56 8.69
C SER A 19 12.32 12.97 7.66
N GLU A 20 12.17 14.11 6.97
CA GLU A 20 13.01 14.50 5.86
C GLU A 20 13.59 15.91 6.03
N TYR A 21 14.92 15.98 5.89
CA TYR A 21 15.70 17.19 6.10
C TYR A 21 16.66 17.41 4.94
N TRP A 22 16.72 18.66 4.48
CA TRP A 22 17.70 19.11 3.49
C TRP A 22 18.79 19.89 4.17
N VAL A 23 20.04 19.56 3.86
CA VAL A 23 21.21 20.27 4.38
C VAL A 23 22.05 20.75 3.21
N ILE A 24 22.13 22.06 3.03
CA ILE A 24 23.03 22.70 2.07
C ILE A 24 24.28 23.12 2.83
N VAL A 25 25.42 22.64 2.38
CA VAL A 25 26.71 22.96 2.99
C VAL A 25 27.57 23.73 1.99
N ASN A 26 27.97 24.94 2.35
CA ASN A 26 28.90 25.76 1.56
C ASN A 26 30.32 25.52 2.07
N VAL A 27 31.19 25.04 1.19
CA VAL A 27 32.59 24.72 1.52
C VAL A 27 33.50 25.52 0.63
N LEU A 28 34.60 26.04 1.23
CA LEU A 28 35.61 26.75 0.48
C LEU A 28 36.43 25.80 -0.41
N PRO A 29 36.79 26.20 -1.63
CA PRO A 29 37.44 25.31 -2.61
C PRO A 29 38.82 24.81 -2.24
N GLU A 30 39.46 25.40 -1.24
CA GLU A 30 40.87 25.12 -0.88
C GLU A 30 41.05 23.85 -0.02
N SER A 31 40.00 23.19 0.42
CA SER A 31 40.13 21.98 1.26
C SER A 31 40.19 20.71 0.40
N GLN A 32 41.37 20.13 0.23
CA GLN A 32 41.58 18.83 -0.42
C GLN A 32 40.87 17.64 0.29
N SER A 33 40.21 17.86 1.44
CA SER A 33 39.64 16.84 2.28
C SER A 33 38.08 16.91 2.39
N VAL A 34 37.40 17.72 1.57
CA VAL A 34 35.95 17.95 1.73
C VAL A 34 35.15 16.65 1.75
N HIS A 35 35.41 15.73 0.83
CA HIS A 35 34.71 14.44 0.79
C HIS A 35 34.96 13.59 2.04
N ALA A 36 36.21 13.55 2.52
CA ALA A 36 36.56 12.81 3.73
C ALA A 36 35.93 13.44 4.98
N ASP A 37 35.97 14.78 5.07
CA ASP A 37 35.35 15.52 6.17
C ASP A 37 33.83 15.36 6.16
N LEU A 38 33.19 15.42 4.99
CA LEU A 38 31.76 15.23 4.83
C LEU A 38 31.34 13.80 5.19
N ASN A 39 32.06 12.79 4.70
CA ASN A 39 31.82 11.40 5.05
C ASN A 39 31.94 11.16 6.56
N LYS A 40 32.97 11.69 7.19
CA LYS A 40 33.16 11.61 8.65
C LYS A 40 32.03 12.30 9.40
N LEU A 41 31.57 13.44 8.90
CA LEU A 41 30.45 14.18 9.47
C LEU A 41 29.13 13.37 9.35
N CYS A 42 28.81 12.89 8.16
CA CYS A 42 27.61 12.10 7.94
C CYS A 42 27.60 10.83 8.80
N ASN A 43 28.69 10.08 8.83
CA ASN A 43 28.79 8.88 9.67
C ASN A 43 28.66 9.19 11.16
N LYS A 44 29.23 10.30 11.64
CA LYS A 44 29.04 10.75 13.01
C LYS A 44 27.60 11.12 13.31
N LEU A 45 26.92 11.74 12.37
CA LEU A 45 25.49 12.08 12.48
C LEU A 45 24.63 10.81 12.56
N LEU A 46 24.85 9.85 11.65
CA LEU A 46 24.15 8.57 11.62
C LEU A 46 24.34 7.82 12.94
N SER A 47 25.58 7.67 13.41
CA SER A 47 25.86 6.98 14.67
C SER A 47 25.23 7.71 15.88
N SER A 48 25.32 9.04 15.93
CA SER A 48 24.72 9.80 17.04
C SER A 48 23.20 9.64 17.10
N ILE A 49 22.52 9.70 15.96
CA ILE A 49 21.06 9.54 15.92
C ILE A 49 20.67 8.11 16.31
N LYS A 50 21.41 7.11 15.84
CA LYS A 50 21.18 5.72 16.21
C LYS A 50 21.38 5.48 17.71
N ASP A 51 22.47 6.01 18.27
CA ASP A 51 22.85 5.77 19.67
C ASP A 51 21.94 6.51 20.66
N PHE A 52 21.54 7.75 20.35
CA PHE A 52 20.75 8.58 21.27
C PHE A 52 19.23 8.45 21.08
N MET A 53 18.77 8.20 19.85
CA MET A 53 17.34 8.19 19.52
C MET A 53 16.84 6.81 19.10
N ASN A 54 17.72 5.85 18.91
CA ASN A 54 17.43 4.51 18.35
C ASN A 54 16.67 4.60 17.01
N LEU A 55 17.01 5.61 16.19
CA LEU A 55 16.44 5.82 14.86
C LEU A 55 17.51 5.53 13.80
N SER A 56 17.10 4.97 12.69
CA SER A 56 17.93 4.82 11.50
C SER A 56 17.83 6.07 10.64
N LEU A 57 18.95 6.55 10.14
CA LEU A 57 19.03 7.67 9.21
C LEU A 57 19.78 7.24 7.96
N THR A 58 19.29 7.61 6.79
CA THR A 58 20.00 7.46 5.51
C THR A 58 20.23 8.84 4.91
N ALA A 59 21.42 9.10 4.40
CA ALA A 59 21.77 10.38 3.81
C ALA A 59 22.14 10.23 2.35
N GLY A 60 21.47 10.97 1.45
CA GLY A 60 21.86 11.13 0.05
C GLY A 60 22.75 12.35 -0.13
N VAL A 61 23.86 12.21 -0.84
CA VAL A 61 24.85 13.26 -1.06
C VAL A 61 25.06 13.51 -2.54
N SER A 62 24.84 14.76 -2.96
CA SER A 62 25.10 15.22 -4.33
C SER A 62 26.60 15.35 -4.63
N ARG A 63 26.93 15.54 -5.89
CA ARG A 63 28.25 16.05 -6.28
C ARG A 63 28.42 17.49 -5.81
N MET A 64 29.67 17.86 -5.60
CA MET A 64 30.02 19.25 -5.34
C MET A 64 29.71 20.09 -6.60
N THR A 65 29.12 21.24 -6.38
CA THR A 65 28.80 22.19 -7.46
C THR A 65 29.18 23.60 -7.06
N SER A 66 29.39 24.47 -8.03
CA SER A 66 29.68 25.88 -7.81
C SER A 66 28.57 26.77 -8.37
N GLY A 67 28.18 27.77 -7.57
CA GLY A 67 27.21 28.77 -7.95
C GLY A 67 25.75 28.39 -7.70
N PHE A 68 25.00 29.39 -7.33
CA PHE A 68 23.62 29.30 -6.87
C PHE A 68 22.67 28.62 -7.88
N LEU A 69 22.90 28.80 -9.19
CA LEU A 69 22.07 28.22 -10.25
C LEU A 69 22.08 26.70 -10.31
N HIS A 70 23.09 26.07 -9.68
CA HIS A 70 23.24 24.62 -9.69
C HIS A 70 22.67 23.92 -8.45
N ILE A 71 22.16 24.65 -7.46
CA ILE A 71 21.61 24.07 -6.22
C ILE A 71 20.47 23.10 -6.54
N ARG A 72 19.56 23.47 -7.43
CA ARG A 72 18.45 22.59 -7.84
C ARG A 72 18.93 21.23 -8.36
N LYS A 73 20.00 21.26 -9.17
CA LYS A 73 20.61 20.04 -9.70
C LYS A 73 21.25 19.21 -8.59
N ALA A 74 21.94 19.85 -7.65
CA ALA A 74 22.53 19.18 -6.52
C ALA A 74 21.44 18.52 -5.63
N CYS A 75 20.32 19.18 -5.39
CA CYS A 75 19.20 18.59 -4.69
C CYS A 75 18.68 17.34 -5.41
N GLN A 76 18.44 17.41 -6.71
CA GLN A 76 18.02 16.25 -7.51
C GLN A 76 19.01 15.08 -7.43
N GLU A 77 20.33 15.38 -7.48
CA GLU A 77 21.37 14.35 -7.34
C GLU A 77 21.36 13.70 -5.96
N ALA A 78 21.17 14.48 -4.90
CA ALA A 78 21.09 13.95 -3.52
C ALA A 78 19.84 13.08 -3.33
N GLU A 79 18.71 13.51 -3.88
CA GLU A 79 17.46 12.75 -3.88
C GLU A 79 17.60 11.43 -4.65
N MET A 80 18.18 11.46 -5.84
CA MET A 80 18.47 10.24 -6.62
C MET A 80 19.42 9.30 -5.87
N ALA A 81 20.42 9.84 -5.16
CA ALA A 81 21.28 9.03 -4.31
C ALA A 81 20.51 8.39 -3.17
N LEU A 82 19.62 9.13 -2.51
CA LEU A 82 18.80 8.63 -1.42
C LEU A 82 17.86 7.50 -1.87
N GLN A 83 17.30 7.57 -3.09
CA GLN A 83 16.46 6.51 -3.66
C GLN A 83 17.17 5.17 -3.79
N GLN A 84 18.50 5.14 -3.90
CA GLN A 84 19.26 3.89 -3.86
C GLN A 84 19.21 3.20 -2.49
N GLY A 85 18.87 3.92 -1.44
CA GLY A 85 18.63 3.37 -0.11
C GLY A 85 17.61 2.24 -0.12
N PHE A 86 16.59 2.32 -0.99
CA PHE A 86 15.63 1.24 -1.16
C PHE A 86 16.28 -0.13 -1.38
N PHE A 87 17.36 -0.18 -2.15
CA PHE A 87 18.07 -1.42 -2.50
C PHE A 87 19.17 -1.81 -1.53
N THR A 88 19.77 -0.83 -0.86
CA THR A 88 20.98 -1.01 -0.06
C THR A 88 20.72 -1.01 1.45
N GLY A 89 19.51 -0.63 1.85
CA GLY A 89 19.07 -0.62 3.25
C GLY A 89 19.28 0.73 3.95
N SER A 90 19.07 0.73 5.26
CA SER A 90 19.12 1.92 6.11
C SER A 90 20.50 2.21 6.69
N ASN A 91 20.60 3.36 7.37
CA ASN A 91 21.75 3.77 8.20
C ASN A 91 23.06 3.87 7.42
N GLN A 92 23.05 4.53 6.27
CA GLN A 92 24.21 4.70 5.40
C GLN A 92 24.23 6.07 4.71
N VAL A 93 25.39 6.40 4.15
CA VAL A 93 25.62 7.60 3.34
C VAL A 93 25.76 7.18 1.89
N LEU A 94 24.88 7.68 1.03
CA LEU A 94 24.79 7.35 -0.38
C LEU A 94 25.26 8.54 -1.23
N TYR A 95 26.30 8.34 -2.00
CA TYR A 95 26.89 9.38 -2.86
C TYR A 95 26.41 9.22 -4.30
N TYR A 96 25.90 10.29 -4.87
CA TYR A 96 25.49 10.30 -6.29
C TYR A 96 26.61 9.90 -7.25
N GLU A 97 27.84 10.25 -6.92
CA GLU A 97 29.03 9.89 -7.73
C GLU A 97 29.19 8.37 -7.89
N HIS A 98 28.83 7.61 -6.86
CA HIS A 98 28.90 6.16 -6.91
C HIS A 98 27.78 5.54 -7.74
N MET A 99 26.63 6.23 -7.87
CA MET A 99 25.51 5.76 -8.68
C MET A 99 25.80 5.74 -10.17
N VAL A 100 26.60 6.71 -10.65
CA VAL A 100 26.96 6.79 -12.08
C VAL A 100 27.70 5.54 -12.56
N GLN A 101 28.27 4.78 -11.63
CA GLN A 101 28.91 3.48 -11.89
C GLN A 101 28.01 2.28 -11.65
N SER A 102 26.82 2.50 -11.06
CA SER A 102 25.86 1.43 -10.82
C SER A 102 25.05 1.16 -12.09
N PRO A 103 24.77 -0.09 -12.41
CA PRO A 103 23.99 -0.41 -13.59
C PRO A 103 22.56 0.09 -13.44
N ASP A 104 22.02 0.66 -14.51
CA ASP A 104 20.64 1.16 -14.54
C ASP A 104 19.64 0.07 -14.18
N ARG A 105 18.70 0.40 -13.30
CA ARG A 105 17.55 -0.43 -12.99
C ARG A 105 16.39 -0.01 -13.91
N HIS A 106 15.57 -0.97 -14.31
CA HIS A 106 14.52 -0.72 -15.30
C HIS A 106 13.21 -1.41 -14.93
N GLU A 107 12.16 -0.99 -15.59
CA GLU A 107 10.85 -1.61 -15.40
C GLU A 107 10.87 -3.06 -15.90
N VAL A 108 10.54 -3.98 -15.00
CA VAL A 108 10.34 -5.39 -15.31
C VAL A 108 8.84 -5.64 -15.40
N LYS A 109 8.37 -6.05 -16.56
CA LYS A 109 6.98 -6.48 -16.73
C LYS A 109 6.80 -7.83 -16.02
N GLY A 110 6.25 -7.78 -14.80
CA GLY A 110 6.10 -8.94 -13.96
C GLY A 110 4.65 -9.41 -13.86
N ALA A 111 4.43 -10.65 -14.25
CA ALA A 111 3.40 -11.50 -13.71
C ALA A 111 4.11 -12.68 -13.07
N LEU A 112 3.54 -13.27 -12.03
CA LEU A 112 4.02 -14.59 -11.59
C LEU A 112 3.89 -15.55 -12.76
N SER A 113 4.95 -16.27 -13.06
CA SER A 113 4.88 -17.31 -14.08
C SER A 113 3.88 -18.39 -13.63
N PRO A 114 3.23 -19.12 -14.54
CA PRO A 114 2.33 -20.22 -14.17
C PRO A 114 2.99 -21.29 -13.29
N GLN A 115 4.31 -21.40 -13.34
CA GLN A 115 5.07 -22.27 -12.45
C GLN A 115 5.17 -21.69 -11.04
N GLN A 116 5.48 -20.40 -10.91
CA GLN A 116 5.54 -19.72 -9.61
C GLN A 116 4.17 -19.72 -8.92
N GLU A 117 3.07 -19.53 -9.66
CA GLU A 117 1.72 -19.65 -9.10
C GLU A 117 1.45 -21.07 -8.56
N ARG A 118 1.82 -22.13 -9.32
CA ARG A 118 1.68 -23.51 -8.85
C ARG A 118 2.53 -23.81 -7.63
N ASP A 119 3.75 -23.29 -7.59
CA ASP A 119 4.66 -23.52 -6.47
C ASP A 119 4.17 -22.79 -5.22
N LEU A 120 3.64 -21.58 -5.36
CA LEU A 120 2.99 -20.83 -4.28
C LEU A 120 1.77 -21.61 -3.71
N LEU A 121 0.98 -22.23 -4.58
CA LEU A 121 -0.12 -23.10 -4.16
C LEU A 121 0.33 -24.33 -3.37
N LYS A 122 1.41 -24.99 -3.82
CA LYS A 122 1.97 -26.14 -3.09
C LYS A 122 2.51 -25.74 -1.72
N LEU A 123 3.15 -24.56 -1.63
CA LEU A 123 3.62 -23.99 -0.37
C LEU A 123 2.44 -23.80 0.61
N TRP A 124 1.34 -23.29 0.11
CA TRP A 124 0.14 -23.12 0.92
C TRP A 124 -0.38 -24.45 1.49
N VAL A 125 -0.45 -25.50 0.68
CA VAL A 125 -0.90 -26.83 1.13
C VAL A 125 0.08 -27.45 2.11
N SER A 126 1.39 -27.29 1.90
CA SER A 126 2.43 -27.90 2.76
C SER A 126 2.68 -27.13 4.05
N LYS A 127 2.32 -25.85 4.14
CA LYS A 127 2.59 -24.93 5.24
C LYS A 127 4.07 -24.94 5.70
N ASP A 128 4.95 -25.06 4.74
CA ASP A 128 6.39 -25.21 4.93
C ASP A 128 7.06 -23.83 4.87
N ASN A 129 7.41 -23.29 6.03
CA ASN A 129 8.04 -21.98 6.14
C ASN A 129 9.38 -21.91 5.41
N GLN A 130 10.19 -22.98 5.43
CA GLN A 130 11.48 -23.00 4.74
C GLN A 130 11.29 -22.87 3.23
N LYS A 131 10.33 -23.60 2.67
CA LYS A 131 10.03 -23.48 1.24
C LYS A 131 9.42 -22.13 0.87
N ALA A 132 8.68 -21.49 1.78
CA ALA A 132 8.19 -20.15 1.56
C ALA A 132 9.33 -19.12 1.51
N GLU A 133 10.31 -19.27 2.39
CA GLU A 133 11.53 -18.47 2.37
C GLU A 133 12.32 -18.68 1.07
N GLU A 134 12.57 -19.93 0.68
CA GLU A 134 13.22 -20.29 -0.59
C GLU A 134 12.48 -19.70 -1.80
N PHE A 135 11.17 -19.73 -1.79
CA PHE A 135 10.34 -19.17 -2.87
C PHE A 135 10.48 -17.65 -2.97
N LEU A 136 10.35 -16.91 -1.85
CA LEU A 136 10.49 -15.45 -1.83
C LEU A 136 11.92 -15.03 -2.17
N GLU A 137 12.92 -15.76 -1.69
CA GLU A 137 14.32 -15.52 -2.05
C GLU A 137 14.58 -15.78 -3.54
N GLY A 138 13.91 -16.78 -4.12
CA GLY A 138 13.94 -17.03 -5.57
C GLY A 138 13.35 -15.85 -6.36
N ILE A 139 12.25 -15.25 -5.90
CA ILE A 139 11.68 -14.02 -6.49
C ILE A 139 12.65 -12.87 -6.37
N ARG A 140 13.21 -12.66 -5.17
CA ARG A 140 14.19 -11.60 -4.89
C ARG A 140 15.40 -11.71 -5.82
N SER A 141 16.02 -12.90 -5.88
CA SER A 141 17.18 -13.16 -6.73
C SER A 141 16.88 -12.92 -8.21
N ASN A 142 15.71 -13.29 -8.68
CA ASN A 142 15.30 -13.03 -10.07
C ASN A 142 15.16 -11.53 -10.36
N LEU A 143 14.51 -10.79 -9.46
CA LEU A 143 14.36 -9.33 -9.59
C LEU A 143 15.71 -8.60 -9.56
N GLU A 144 16.66 -9.09 -8.73
CA GLU A 144 18.04 -8.56 -8.68
C GLU A 144 18.80 -8.85 -9.99
N GLN A 145 18.71 -10.06 -10.53
CA GLN A 145 19.32 -10.42 -11.81
C GLN A 145 18.77 -9.59 -12.98
N LEU A 146 17.47 -9.34 -12.96
CA LEU A 146 16.79 -8.51 -13.95
C LEU A 146 17.00 -7.01 -13.70
N ARG A 147 17.68 -6.62 -12.63
CA ARG A 147 17.88 -5.22 -12.24
C ARG A 147 16.55 -4.43 -12.21
N ALA A 148 15.55 -5.03 -11.60
CA ALA A 148 14.23 -4.44 -11.48
C ALA A 148 14.29 -3.11 -10.73
N ASP A 149 13.49 -2.14 -11.17
CA ASP A 149 13.26 -0.91 -10.45
C ASP A 149 12.35 -1.13 -9.22
N GLU A 150 12.30 -0.15 -8.32
CA GLU A 150 11.50 -0.20 -7.10
C GLU A 150 10.02 -0.51 -7.38
N ASN A 151 9.42 0.13 -8.39
CA ASN A 151 8.03 -0.08 -8.73
C ASN A 151 7.75 -1.52 -9.16
N SER A 152 8.64 -2.11 -9.92
CA SER A 152 8.54 -3.51 -10.37
C SER A 152 8.65 -4.47 -9.19
N ILE A 153 9.56 -4.20 -8.24
CA ILE A 153 9.72 -4.97 -7.02
C ILE A 153 8.44 -4.91 -6.20
N ARG A 154 7.93 -3.72 -5.90
CA ARG A 154 6.68 -3.56 -5.14
C ARG A 154 5.50 -4.26 -5.81
N LYS A 155 5.34 -4.10 -7.13
CA LYS A 155 4.30 -4.81 -7.90
C LYS A 155 4.42 -6.32 -7.76
N GLN A 156 5.63 -6.87 -7.84
CA GLN A 156 5.84 -8.31 -7.74
C GLN A 156 5.45 -8.86 -6.35
N TYR A 157 5.82 -8.18 -5.26
CA TYR A 157 5.44 -8.56 -3.91
C TYR A 157 3.92 -8.46 -3.69
N ILE A 158 3.28 -7.41 -4.21
CA ILE A 158 1.82 -7.28 -4.20
C ILE A 158 1.17 -8.47 -4.92
N MET A 159 1.68 -8.88 -6.07
CA MET A 159 1.13 -10.02 -6.83
C MET A 159 1.27 -11.34 -6.08
N VAL A 160 2.38 -11.56 -5.39
CA VAL A 160 2.55 -12.73 -4.51
C VAL A 160 1.46 -12.76 -3.46
N MET A 161 1.23 -11.64 -2.77
CA MET A 161 0.20 -11.55 -1.74
C MET A 161 -1.21 -11.70 -2.29
N GLU A 162 -1.49 -11.10 -3.43
CA GLU A 162 -2.78 -11.26 -4.12
C GLU A 162 -3.06 -12.71 -4.47
N THR A 163 -2.03 -13.42 -4.94
CA THR A 163 -2.15 -14.84 -5.26
C THR A 163 -2.43 -15.66 -4.01
N ILE A 164 -1.70 -15.44 -2.93
CA ILE A 164 -1.93 -16.09 -1.63
C ILE A 164 -3.37 -15.83 -1.17
N HIS A 165 -3.80 -14.57 -1.12
CA HIS A 165 -5.15 -14.20 -0.68
C HIS A 165 -6.27 -14.79 -1.54
N SER A 166 -6.09 -14.82 -2.87
CA SER A 166 -7.09 -15.37 -3.77
C SER A 166 -7.31 -16.87 -3.58
N HIS A 167 -6.28 -17.58 -3.13
CA HIS A 167 -6.37 -19.03 -2.86
C HIS A 167 -6.87 -19.33 -1.45
N LEU A 168 -6.55 -18.46 -0.49
CA LEU A 168 -7.11 -18.52 0.86
C LEU A 168 -8.63 -18.44 0.83
N SER A 169 -9.18 -17.45 0.15
CA SER A 169 -10.62 -17.24 0.04
C SER A 169 -11.34 -18.41 -0.65
N ARG A 170 -10.65 -19.19 -1.48
CA ARG A 170 -11.20 -20.39 -2.12
C ARG A 170 -11.12 -21.64 -1.24
N ALA A 171 -10.12 -21.73 -0.38
CA ALA A 171 -9.86 -22.92 0.44
C ALA A 171 -10.62 -22.90 1.77
N THR A 172 -11.03 -21.71 2.22
CA THR A 172 -11.79 -21.52 3.46
C THR A 172 -13.09 -20.80 3.09
N GLU A 173 -14.24 -21.43 3.33
CA GLU A 173 -15.53 -20.73 3.45
C GLU A 173 -15.52 -19.72 4.62
N ARG A 174 -14.38 -19.58 5.27
CA ARG A 174 -14.09 -18.69 6.38
C ARG A 174 -13.04 -17.70 5.95
N GLY A 175 -13.34 -16.43 6.07
CA GLY A 175 -12.51 -15.31 5.64
C GLY A 175 -11.04 -15.42 6.09
N ALA A 176 -10.17 -14.83 5.28
CA ALA A 176 -8.75 -14.72 5.63
C ALA A 176 -8.62 -13.86 6.89
N PRO A 177 -7.85 -14.29 7.88
CA PRO A 177 -7.69 -13.54 9.12
C PRO A 177 -7.01 -12.19 8.86
N SER A 178 -7.48 -11.13 9.52
CA SER A 178 -6.74 -9.87 9.66
C SER A 178 -5.59 -10.12 10.64
N LEU A 179 -4.38 -10.24 10.14
CA LEU A 179 -3.34 -11.02 10.82
C LEU A 179 -2.18 -10.24 11.36
N THR A 180 -2.05 -8.99 11.01
CA THR A 180 -1.03 -8.09 11.53
C THR A 180 -1.64 -6.71 11.68
N GLU A 181 -1.05 -5.88 12.51
CA GLU A 181 -1.42 -4.46 12.63
C GLU A 181 -1.31 -3.71 11.28
N LYS A 182 -0.60 -4.30 10.30
CA LYS A 182 -0.38 -3.73 8.96
C LYS A 182 -0.99 -4.64 7.90
N SER A 183 -1.75 -4.05 6.99
CA SER A 183 -2.16 -4.71 5.74
C SER A 183 -0.93 -5.13 4.91
N PRO A 184 -0.94 -6.28 4.20
CA PRO A 184 0.13 -6.65 3.27
C PRO A 184 0.47 -5.57 2.24
N TYR A 185 -0.53 -4.81 1.80
CA TYR A 185 -0.32 -3.65 0.95
C TYR A 185 0.42 -2.54 1.67
N GLU A 186 0.09 -2.33 2.94
CA GLU A 186 0.76 -1.33 3.75
C GLU A 186 2.24 -1.67 3.96
N ILE A 187 2.55 -2.95 4.18
CA ILE A 187 3.92 -3.45 4.24
C ILE A 187 4.69 -3.11 2.96
N VAL A 188 4.13 -3.46 1.81
CA VAL A 188 4.81 -3.27 0.52
C VAL A 188 4.85 -1.80 0.09
N LEU A 189 3.78 -1.03 0.33
CA LEU A 189 3.69 0.37 -0.13
C LEU A 189 4.40 1.35 0.79
N LYS A 190 4.43 1.10 2.11
CA LYS A 190 5.08 1.97 3.10
C LYS A 190 6.48 1.52 3.50
N GLY A 191 6.88 0.30 3.15
CA GLY A 191 8.24 -0.17 3.42
C GLY A 191 9.27 0.70 2.72
N GLU A 192 10.22 1.24 3.47
CA GLU A 192 11.24 2.16 2.95
C GLU A 192 12.36 1.42 2.24
N TYR A 193 12.67 0.19 2.67
CA TYR A 193 13.77 -0.61 2.16
C TYR A 193 13.29 -1.98 1.69
N TRP A 194 13.89 -2.48 0.60
CA TRP A 194 13.54 -3.78 0.04
C TRP A 194 13.73 -4.93 1.02
N GLU A 195 14.81 -4.87 1.82
CA GLU A 195 15.06 -5.88 2.86
C GLU A 195 13.94 -5.95 3.88
N ASP A 196 13.47 -4.79 4.38
CA ASP A 196 12.39 -4.72 5.36
C ASP A 196 11.08 -5.25 4.78
N ILE A 197 10.76 -4.87 3.53
CA ILE A 197 9.59 -5.42 2.81
C ILE A 197 9.70 -6.94 2.71
N HIS A 198 10.89 -7.45 2.38
CA HIS A 198 11.11 -8.88 2.23
C HIS A 198 10.92 -9.64 3.56
N GLN A 199 11.51 -9.15 4.65
CA GLN A 199 11.39 -9.74 5.97
C GLN A 199 9.96 -9.65 6.53
N ASP A 200 9.30 -8.51 6.39
CA ASP A 200 7.90 -8.35 6.79
C ASP A 200 6.98 -9.29 6.00
N MET A 201 7.25 -9.52 4.72
CA MET A 201 6.52 -10.47 3.89
C MET A 201 6.73 -11.92 4.33
N LEU A 202 7.96 -12.30 4.67
CA LEU A 202 8.26 -13.62 5.25
C LEU A 202 7.52 -13.84 6.56
N ALA A 203 7.59 -12.88 7.47
CA ALA A 203 6.88 -12.92 8.74
C ALA A 203 5.37 -13.06 8.55
N HIS A 204 4.82 -12.34 7.57
CA HIS A 204 3.41 -12.38 7.24
C HIS A 204 2.98 -13.74 6.70
N ILE A 205 3.76 -14.34 5.78
CA ILE A 205 3.49 -15.69 5.26
C ILE A 205 3.60 -16.75 6.36
N ALA A 206 4.64 -16.67 7.20
CA ALA A 206 4.83 -17.58 8.33
C ALA A 206 3.65 -17.54 9.30
N TYR A 207 3.18 -16.35 9.62
CA TYR A 207 2.00 -16.17 10.45
C TYR A 207 0.75 -16.83 9.83
N TYR A 208 0.54 -16.71 8.52
CA TYR A 208 -0.55 -17.40 7.82
C TYR A 208 -0.49 -18.92 7.98
N PHE A 209 0.68 -19.50 7.91
CA PHE A 209 0.84 -20.95 8.04
C PHE A 209 0.54 -21.46 9.48
N HIS A 210 0.79 -20.62 10.47
CA HIS A 210 0.58 -21.00 11.88
C HIS A 210 -0.84 -20.78 12.40
N THR A 211 -1.60 -19.86 11.82
CA THR A 211 -2.86 -19.40 12.40
C THR A 211 -4.07 -20.30 12.08
N ASP A 212 -3.93 -21.25 11.17
CA ASP A 212 -5.02 -22.15 10.72
C ASP A 212 -5.56 -23.10 11.81
N SER A 213 -4.92 -23.17 12.98
CA SER A 213 -5.32 -24.08 14.07
C SER A 213 -6.14 -23.40 15.18
N GLN A 214 -6.29 -22.06 15.18
CA GLN A 214 -6.97 -21.31 16.26
C GLN A 214 -7.90 -20.19 15.80
N ILE A 215 -8.41 -20.22 14.57
CA ILE A 215 -9.17 -19.08 14.04
C ILE A 215 -10.54 -18.98 14.72
N LYS A 216 -10.67 -18.01 15.63
CA LYS A 216 -11.92 -17.29 15.84
C LYS A 216 -12.21 -16.52 14.54
N GLN A 217 -13.45 -16.61 14.08
CA GLN A 217 -13.97 -15.96 12.87
C GLN A 217 -13.62 -14.45 12.87
N GLU A 218 -12.51 -14.07 12.21
CA GLU A 218 -12.18 -12.69 11.95
C GLU A 218 -12.71 -12.31 10.55
N SER A 219 -13.24 -11.11 10.45
CA SER A 219 -13.88 -10.61 9.21
C SER A 219 -12.87 -10.46 8.08
N THR A 220 -13.24 -10.91 6.88
CA THR A 220 -12.45 -10.64 5.66
C THR A 220 -12.51 -9.16 5.27
N TYR A 221 -11.63 -8.72 4.35
CA TYR A 221 -11.77 -7.38 3.74
C TYR A 221 -13.14 -7.20 3.08
N THR A 222 -13.71 -8.27 2.55
CA THR A 222 -15.05 -8.28 1.98
C THR A 222 -16.12 -8.15 3.04
N ASP A 223 -15.96 -8.79 4.20
CA ASP A 223 -16.88 -8.66 5.34
C ASP A 223 -16.81 -7.25 5.91
N LEU A 224 -15.60 -6.72 6.16
CA LEU A 224 -15.42 -5.32 6.57
C LEU A 224 -16.04 -4.34 5.58
N ALA A 225 -15.85 -4.58 4.28
CA ALA A 225 -16.45 -3.75 3.25
C ALA A 225 -17.99 -3.84 3.25
N THR A 226 -18.56 -5.03 3.46
CA THR A 226 -20.03 -5.20 3.57
C THR A 226 -20.58 -4.55 4.82
N GLU A 227 -19.92 -4.66 5.96
CA GLU A 227 -20.31 -3.95 7.20
C GLU A 227 -20.31 -2.43 6.99
N LEU A 228 -19.29 -1.88 6.32
CA LEU A 228 -19.25 -0.46 6.00
C LEU A 228 -20.34 -0.07 5.00
N ILE A 229 -20.64 -0.90 4.01
CA ILE A 229 -21.75 -0.67 3.08
C ILE A 229 -23.07 -0.66 3.86
N ASP A 230 -23.31 -1.65 4.69
CA ASP A 230 -24.56 -1.77 5.47
C ASP A 230 -24.74 -0.62 6.45
N LYS A 231 -23.61 -0.07 6.97
CA LYS A 231 -23.62 1.08 7.87
C LYS A 231 -23.83 2.42 7.15
N TYR A 232 -23.21 2.58 5.97
CA TYR A 232 -23.14 3.87 5.27
C TYR A 232 -23.84 3.87 3.90
N TYR A 233 -24.70 2.88 3.58
CA TYR A 233 -25.34 2.75 2.28
C TYR A 233 -26.09 4.00 1.82
N ALA A 234 -26.62 4.78 2.75
CA ALA A 234 -27.35 6.02 2.47
C ALA A 234 -26.45 7.20 2.07
N GLU A 235 -25.16 7.09 2.30
CA GLU A 235 -24.18 8.13 2.00
C GLU A 235 -23.57 7.94 0.60
N ASP A 236 -22.80 8.95 0.15
CA ASP A 236 -22.07 8.86 -1.12
C ASP A 236 -20.77 8.05 -0.94
N ILE A 237 -20.93 6.73 -0.83
CA ILE A 237 -19.80 5.80 -0.70
C ILE A 237 -19.36 5.24 -2.04
N SER A 238 -18.06 5.07 -2.19
CA SER A 238 -17.43 4.47 -3.37
C SER A 238 -16.51 3.32 -2.96
N LEU A 239 -16.16 2.46 -3.92
CA LEU A 239 -15.16 1.42 -3.70
C LEU A 239 -13.85 2.00 -3.18
N GLN A 240 -13.43 3.18 -3.69
CA GLN A 240 -12.21 3.86 -3.26
C GLN A 240 -12.30 4.33 -1.80
N SER A 241 -13.43 4.94 -1.40
CA SER A 241 -13.62 5.39 -0.01
C SER A 241 -13.62 4.22 0.97
N ILE A 242 -14.28 3.11 0.63
CA ILE A 242 -14.29 1.90 1.46
C ILE A 242 -12.89 1.27 1.52
N ALA A 243 -12.23 1.10 0.37
CA ALA A 243 -10.87 0.55 0.32
C ALA A 243 -9.88 1.37 1.14
N SER A 244 -10.01 2.70 1.10
CA SER A 244 -9.20 3.61 1.94
C SER A 244 -9.46 3.42 3.43
N GLN A 245 -10.72 3.23 3.85
CA GLN A 245 -11.07 3.01 5.26
C GLN A 245 -10.53 1.70 5.82
N ILE A 246 -10.51 0.64 4.99
CA ILE A 246 -9.97 -0.68 5.40
C ILE A 246 -8.50 -0.86 5.00
N SER A 247 -7.84 0.22 4.55
CA SER A 247 -6.41 0.26 4.20
C SER A 247 -5.99 -0.76 3.14
N VAL A 248 -6.80 -0.93 2.08
CA VAL A 248 -6.48 -1.85 0.96
C VAL A 248 -6.51 -1.14 -0.39
N ASN A 249 -5.86 -1.76 -1.38
CA ASN A 249 -5.90 -1.26 -2.75
C ASN A 249 -7.31 -1.42 -3.36
N PRO A 250 -7.91 -0.36 -3.98
CA PRO A 250 -9.24 -0.44 -4.58
C PRO A 250 -9.40 -1.51 -5.65
N SER A 251 -8.37 -1.72 -6.48
CA SER A 251 -8.40 -2.74 -7.55
C SER A 251 -8.43 -4.16 -6.96
N TYR A 252 -7.66 -4.37 -5.89
CA TYR A 252 -7.69 -5.63 -5.14
C TYR A 252 -9.05 -5.85 -4.50
N LEU A 253 -9.57 -4.88 -3.74
CA LEU A 253 -10.88 -4.98 -3.12
C LEU A 253 -11.96 -5.28 -4.15
N SER A 254 -11.95 -4.60 -5.32
CA SER A 254 -12.90 -4.84 -6.42
C SER A 254 -12.91 -6.29 -6.87
N ARG A 255 -11.71 -6.86 -7.04
CA ARG A 255 -11.56 -8.24 -7.50
C ARG A 255 -12.02 -9.25 -6.45
N VAL A 256 -11.54 -9.11 -5.20
CA VAL A 256 -11.87 -10.02 -4.09
C VAL A 256 -13.36 -9.93 -3.78
N PHE A 257 -13.93 -8.74 -3.72
CA PHE A 257 -15.35 -8.51 -3.48
C PHE A 257 -16.22 -9.24 -4.52
N LYS A 258 -15.89 -9.09 -5.81
CA LYS A 258 -16.60 -9.80 -6.88
C LYS A 258 -16.45 -11.32 -6.78
N GLN A 259 -15.25 -11.78 -6.39
CA GLN A 259 -14.97 -13.21 -6.27
C GLN A 259 -15.73 -13.84 -5.09
N GLU A 260 -15.77 -13.19 -3.92
CA GLU A 260 -16.36 -13.74 -2.70
C GLU A 260 -17.89 -13.54 -2.64
N ARG A 261 -18.39 -12.38 -3.11
CA ARG A 261 -19.83 -12.07 -3.09
C ARG A 261 -20.56 -12.46 -4.37
N GLY A 262 -19.85 -12.87 -5.44
CA GLY A 262 -20.42 -13.19 -6.74
C GLY A 262 -20.90 -11.98 -7.56
N GLU A 263 -20.84 -10.78 -6.98
CA GLU A 263 -21.29 -9.53 -7.58
C GLU A 263 -20.29 -8.40 -7.30
N ASN A 264 -20.28 -7.34 -8.14
CA ASN A 264 -19.41 -6.21 -7.91
C ASN A 264 -19.97 -5.26 -6.83
N PHE A 265 -19.11 -4.39 -6.28
CA PHE A 265 -19.42 -3.41 -5.24
C PHE A 265 -20.70 -2.58 -5.55
N ILE A 266 -20.79 -2.04 -6.76
CA ILE A 266 -21.94 -1.20 -7.17
C ILE A 266 -23.24 -2.00 -7.18
N THR A 267 -23.19 -3.25 -7.64
CA THR A 267 -24.36 -4.15 -7.65
C THR A 267 -24.80 -4.47 -6.22
N TYR A 268 -23.83 -4.78 -5.34
CA TYR A 268 -24.09 -5.05 -3.93
C TYR A 268 -24.71 -3.83 -3.23
N LEU A 269 -24.09 -2.64 -3.34
CA LEU A 269 -24.61 -1.40 -2.77
C LEU A 269 -26.03 -1.10 -3.28
N THR A 270 -26.26 -1.29 -4.59
CA THR A 270 -27.58 -1.10 -5.18
C THR A 270 -28.59 -2.05 -4.55
N ARG A 271 -28.25 -3.32 -4.38
CA ARG A 271 -29.13 -4.32 -3.75
C ARG A 271 -29.47 -3.93 -2.31
N VAL A 272 -28.48 -3.55 -1.51
CA VAL A 272 -28.69 -3.08 -0.13
C VAL A 272 -29.64 -1.89 -0.09
N ARG A 273 -29.42 -0.87 -0.92
CA ARG A 273 -30.29 0.30 -1.02
C ARG A 273 -31.72 -0.04 -1.39
N ILE A 274 -31.91 -0.97 -2.33
CA ILE A 274 -33.24 -1.41 -2.78
C ILE A 274 -33.94 -2.21 -1.67
N GLU A 275 -33.26 -3.06 -0.93
CA GLU A 275 -33.89 -3.78 0.19
C GLU A 275 -34.34 -2.81 1.31
N HIS A 276 -33.53 -1.81 1.64
CA HIS A 276 -33.96 -0.75 2.55
C HIS A 276 -35.12 0.10 2.00
N ALA A 277 -35.12 0.38 0.69
CA ALA A 277 -36.24 1.09 0.05
C ALA A 277 -37.56 0.30 0.14
N LYS A 278 -37.51 -1.03 -0.08
CA LYS A 278 -38.70 -1.89 0.11
C LYS A 278 -39.23 -1.81 1.53
N ALA A 279 -38.37 -1.85 2.53
CA ALA A 279 -38.77 -1.73 3.94
C ALA A 279 -39.44 -0.37 4.22
N TYR A 280 -38.88 0.74 3.70
CA TYR A 280 -39.52 2.06 3.84
C TYR A 280 -40.82 2.22 3.05
N LEU A 281 -40.96 1.57 1.90
CA LEU A 281 -42.20 1.59 1.10
C LEU A 281 -43.35 0.90 1.81
N MET A 282 -43.08 -0.09 2.66
CA MET A 282 -44.09 -0.75 3.50
C MET A 282 -44.55 0.10 4.68
N SER A 283 -43.73 1.04 5.15
CA SER A 283 -44.11 1.96 6.23
C SER A 283 -44.99 3.10 5.68
N ARG A 284 -46.09 3.42 6.43
CA ARG A 284 -46.99 4.52 6.02
C ARG A 284 -46.36 5.89 6.41
N GLY A 285 -46.46 6.87 5.53
CA GLY A 285 -46.18 8.26 5.84
C GLY A 285 -45.03 8.93 5.07
N MET A 286 -44.14 8.17 4.41
CA MET A 286 -43.09 8.77 3.58
C MET A 286 -43.48 8.81 2.09
N LYS A 287 -43.17 9.90 1.42
CA LYS A 287 -43.30 9.99 -0.04
C LYS A 287 -42.16 9.25 -0.73
N VAL A 288 -42.37 8.73 -1.94
CA VAL A 288 -41.36 7.89 -2.63
C VAL A 288 -40.06 8.64 -2.90
N TYR A 289 -40.11 9.93 -3.19
CA TYR A 289 -38.90 10.74 -3.38
C TYR A 289 -38.08 10.90 -2.09
N GLU A 290 -38.74 11.00 -0.91
CA GLU A 290 -38.08 11.05 0.39
C GLU A 290 -37.39 9.72 0.71
N ILE A 291 -38.00 8.61 0.29
CA ILE A 291 -37.40 7.28 0.42
C ILE A 291 -36.16 7.18 -0.49
N ALA A 292 -36.23 7.70 -1.73
CA ALA A 292 -35.07 7.71 -2.61
C ALA A 292 -33.87 8.43 -1.97
N GLU A 293 -34.08 9.62 -1.42
CA GLU A 293 -33.04 10.37 -0.72
C GLU A 293 -32.52 9.62 0.50
N LYS A 294 -33.41 9.04 1.31
CA LYS A 294 -33.07 8.33 2.54
C LYS A 294 -32.24 7.06 2.29
N VAL A 295 -32.34 6.47 1.11
CA VAL A 295 -31.52 5.31 0.72
C VAL A 295 -30.32 5.68 -0.17
N GLY A 296 -29.99 6.98 -0.26
CA GLY A 296 -28.79 7.48 -0.93
C GLY A 296 -28.92 7.73 -2.43
N TYR A 297 -30.14 7.99 -2.95
CA TYR A 297 -30.35 8.41 -4.33
C TYR A 297 -30.86 9.86 -4.39
N HIS A 298 -30.01 10.78 -4.80
CA HIS A 298 -30.38 12.19 -4.99
C HIS A 298 -31.29 12.46 -6.20
N ASN A 299 -31.37 11.49 -7.14
CA ASN A 299 -32.21 11.61 -8.33
C ASN A 299 -33.31 10.54 -8.30
N TYR A 300 -34.55 11.01 -8.07
CA TYR A 300 -35.73 10.14 -8.03
C TYR A 300 -35.95 9.35 -9.32
N THR A 301 -35.80 9.98 -10.49
CA THR A 301 -36.01 9.30 -11.77
C THR A 301 -35.03 8.14 -11.98
N TYR A 302 -33.78 8.35 -11.54
CA TYR A 302 -32.77 7.30 -11.58
C TYR A 302 -33.11 6.18 -10.58
N PHE A 303 -33.47 6.54 -9.34
CA PHE A 303 -33.93 5.55 -8.35
C PHE A 303 -35.07 4.69 -8.86
N SER A 304 -36.15 5.30 -9.41
CA SER A 304 -37.32 4.57 -9.90
C SER A 304 -36.96 3.57 -11.02
N LYS A 305 -36.04 3.95 -11.93
CA LYS A 305 -35.50 3.06 -12.96
C LYS A 305 -34.74 1.87 -12.37
N ILE A 306 -33.84 2.14 -11.41
CA ILE A 306 -33.05 1.10 -10.76
C ILE A 306 -33.93 0.17 -9.95
N PHE A 307 -34.88 0.70 -9.19
CA PHE A 307 -35.85 -0.06 -8.42
C PHE A 307 -36.68 -0.99 -9.35
N LYS A 308 -37.26 -0.45 -10.42
CA LYS A 308 -38.03 -1.25 -11.42
C LYS A 308 -37.15 -2.33 -12.06
N LYS A 309 -35.88 -2.02 -12.36
CA LYS A 309 -34.95 -3.02 -12.92
C LYS A 309 -34.65 -4.16 -11.93
N SER A 310 -34.59 -3.86 -10.64
CA SER A 310 -34.24 -4.84 -9.59
C SER A 310 -35.44 -5.62 -9.08
N VAL A 311 -36.62 -5.02 -9.05
CA VAL A 311 -37.83 -5.57 -8.41
C VAL A 311 -38.91 -5.98 -9.45
N GLY A 312 -38.83 -5.46 -10.66
CA GLY A 312 -39.79 -5.74 -11.74
C GLY A 312 -40.94 -4.71 -11.86
N VAL A 313 -41.22 -3.97 -10.77
CA VAL A 313 -42.31 -2.96 -10.72
C VAL A 313 -41.70 -1.62 -10.19
N THR A 314 -42.44 -0.52 -10.42
CA THR A 314 -42.03 0.78 -9.88
C THR A 314 -42.19 0.84 -8.34
N PRO A 315 -41.53 1.77 -7.66
CA PRO A 315 -41.69 1.94 -6.20
C PRO A 315 -43.15 2.20 -5.79
N GLU A 316 -43.92 2.95 -6.61
CA GLU A 316 -45.33 3.23 -6.36
C GLU A 316 -46.16 1.96 -6.52
N GLU A 317 -46.02 1.24 -7.62
CA GLU A 317 -46.68 -0.04 -7.87
C GLU A 317 -46.36 -1.06 -6.77
N TYR A 318 -45.09 -1.11 -6.31
CA TYR A 318 -44.66 -1.98 -5.22
C TYR A 318 -45.43 -1.66 -3.93
N ARG A 319 -45.53 -0.37 -3.60
CA ARG A 319 -46.26 0.09 -2.41
C ARG A 319 -47.73 -0.31 -2.47
N GLU A 320 -48.40 -0.11 -3.62
CA GLU A 320 -49.82 -0.48 -3.82
C GLU A 320 -50.02 -1.98 -3.66
N LEU A 321 -49.16 -2.80 -4.25
CA LEU A 321 -49.23 -4.26 -4.14
C LEU A 321 -49.05 -4.80 -2.71
N GLN A 322 -48.30 -4.06 -1.85
CA GLN A 322 -48.04 -4.49 -0.48
C GLN A 322 -49.07 -3.94 0.53
N GLN A 323 -49.87 -2.97 0.15
CA GLN A 323 -50.87 -2.32 1.02
C GLN A 323 -52.30 -2.70 0.69
N GLY A 324 -52.55 -3.42 -0.41
CA GLY A 324 -53.85 -4.00 -0.80
C GLY A 324 -53.97 -5.43 -0.36
#